data_0610e36d62cbd2f5ef03cfb1aa530ac2
#
_entry.id   0610e36d62cbd2f5ef03cfb1aa530ac2
#
_cell.length_a   1.000
_cell.length_b   1.000
_cell.length_c   1.000
_cell.angle_alpha   90.00
_cell.angle_beta   90.00
_cell.angle_gamma   90.00
#
_symmetry.space_group_name_H-M   'P 1'
#
loop_
_entity.id
_entity.type
_entity.pdbx_description
1 polymer ?
#
loop_
_entity_poly.entity_id
_entity_poly.type
_entity_poly.pdbx_seq_one_letter_code
_entity_poly.pdbx_strand_id
1 'polypeptide(L)'
;MSTTAFAQATGYVDTEVILSKIPEYVQAQQQLERLKSQYEVQIEKEIKLIENLFSQYQAEKINLNELQRQSRESAIISKERAVKERQQEIFGQDGVMAANSKELLDPIRDVVQSAINSVAKESGTILVFDIQSTQGIIFSDPKGDLTPRVLKKLGINTETK
;
A
#
# COMPACT_ATOMS: atom_id res chain seq x y z
N MET A 1 -25.73 18.09 -45.36
CA MET A 1 -24.57 17.35 -44.78
C MET A 1 -24.69 17.34 -43.29
N SER A 2 -25.15 16.24 -42.71
CA SER A 2 -25.30 16.13 -41.26
C SER A 2 -23.95 15.74 -40.65
N THR A 3 -23.28 16.70 -40.04
CA THR A 3 -22.12 16.43 -39.20
C THR A 3 -22.59 15.71 -37.95
N THR A 4 -22.44 14.40 -37.90
CA THR A 4 -22.51 13.64 -36.66
C THR A 4 -21.36 14.10 -35.76
N ALA A 5 -21.66 14.98 -34.81
CA ALA A 5 -20.75 15.28 -33.74
C ALA A 5 -20.60 13.99 -32.94
N PHE A 6 -19.45 13.32 -33.07
CA PHE A 6 -19.05 12.28 -32.11
C PHE A 6 -18.87 12.96 -30.78
N ALA A 7 -19.85 12.87 -29.91
CA ALA A 7 -19.68 13.23 -28.52
C ALA A 7 -18.55 12.36 -27.99
N GLN A 8 -17.41 12.98 -27.67
CA GLN A 8 -16.27 12.29 -27.06
C GLN A 8 -16.73 11.82 -25.69
N ALA A 9 -17.05 10.53 -25.60
CA ALA A 9 -17.55 9.95 -24.35
C ALA A 9 -16.40 9.86 -23.35
N THR A 10 -16.57 10.51 -22.21
CA THR A 10 -15.74 10.32 -21.00
C THR A 10 -16.49 9.40 -20.04
N GLY A 11 -15.75 8.57 -19.34
CA GLY A 11 -16.27 7.69 -18.31
C GLY A 11 -15.43 7.76 -17.04
N TYR A 12 -15.90 7.08 -16.02
CA TYR A 12 -15.14 6.93 -14.79
C TYR A 12 -15.27 5.50 -14.24
N VAL A 13 -14.34 5.14 -13.40
CA VAL A 13 -14.33 3.91 -12.60
C VAL A 13 -14.04 4.24 -11.15
N ASP A 14 -14.46 3.38 -10.26
CA ASP A 14 -14.04 3.35 -8.86
C ASP A 14 -13.11 2.14 -8.68
N THR A 15 -11.79 2.39 -8.70
CA THR A 15 -10.80 1.31 -8.60
C THR A 15 -10.80 0.68 -7.21
N GLU A 16 -11.15 1.40 -6.15
CA GLU A 16 -11.25 0.86 -4.80
C GLU A 16 -12.40 -0.15 -4.71
N VAL A 17 -13.57 0.21 -5.24
CA VAL A 17 -14.70 -0.72 -5.33
C VAL A 17 -14.34 -1.96 -6.16
N ILE A 18 -13.68 -1.80 -7.31
CA ILE A 18 -13.27 -2.92 -8.15
C ILE A 18 -12.33 -3.85 -7.38
N LEU A 19 -11.25 -3.32 -6.85
CA LEU A 19 -10.22 -4.09 -6.15
C LEU A 19 -10.79 -4.79 -4.90
N SER A 20 -11.65 -4.12 -4.13
CA SER A 20 -12.28 -4.71 -2.94
C SER A 20 -13.17 -5.93 -3.23
N LYS A 21 -13.62 -6.09 -4.49
CA LYS A 21 -14.42 -7.23 -4.94
C LYS A 21 -13.58 -8.39 -5.48
N ILE A 22 -12.27 -8.23 -5.59
CA ILE A 22 -11.34 -9.28 -6.06
C ILE A 22 -10.81 -10.05 -4.84
N PRO A 23 -11.14 -11.35 -4.69
CA PRO A 23 -10.74 -12.13 -3.52
C PRO A 23 -9.21 -12.18 -3.35
N GLU A 24 -8.47 -12.31 -4.45
CA GLU A 24 -7.00 -12.34 -4.46
C GLU A 24 -6.41 -11.04 -3.93
N TYR A 25 -7.02 -9.89 -4.25
CA TYR A 25 -6.59 -8.59 -3.72
C TYR A 25 -6.79 -8.50 -2.22
N VAL A 26 -7.96 -8.92 -1.74
CA VAL A 26 -8.26 -8.94 -0.30
C VAL A 26 -7.30 -9.85 0.45
N GLN A 27 -7.00 -11.05 -0.09
CA GLN A 27 -6.02 -11.97 0.49
C GLN A 27 -4.60 -11.38 0.52
N ALA A 28 -4.18 -10.74 -0.58
CA ALA A 28 -2.88 -10.08 -0.67
C ALA A 28 -2.76 -8.95 0.36
N GLN A 29 -3.79 -8.12 0.53
CA GLN A 29 -3.84 -7.08 1.54
C GLN A 29 -3.72 -7.66 2.97
N GLN A 30 -4.43 -8.73 3.26
CA GLN A 30 -4.34 -9.40 4.56
C GLN A 30 -2.95 -10.01 4.80
N GLN A 31 -2.31 -10.53 3.77
CA GLN A 31 -0.95 -11.07 3.86
C GLN A 31 0.06 -9.95 4.16
N LEU A 32 -0.07 -8.82 3.48
CA LEU A 32 0.78 -7.65 3.71
C LEU A 32 0.61 -7.09 5.13
N GLU A 33 -0.62 -7.02 5.63
CA GLU A 33 -0.89 -6.54 6.99
C GLU A 33 -0.30 -7.48 8.05
N ARG A 34 -0.42 -8.80 7.85
CA ARG A 34 0.23 -9.78 8.75
C ARG A 34 1.75 -9.64 8.74
N LEU A 35 2.35 -9.49 7.56
CA LEU A 35 3.80 -9.33 7.41
C LEU A 35 4.28 -8.03 8.09
N LYS A 36 3.57 -6.93 7.88
CA LYS A 36 3.82 -5.64 8.53
C LYS A 36 3.80 -5.77 10.05
N SER A 37 2.73 -6.37 10.59
CA SER A 37 2.59 -6.58 12.03
C SER A 37 3.73 -7.43 12.63
N GLN A 38 4.18 -8.47 11.90
CA GLN A 38 5.33 -9.27 12.34
C GLN A 38 6.61 -8.44 12.45
N TYR A 39 6.89 -7.60 11.45
CA TYR A 39 8.06 -6.72 11.48
C TYR A 39 7.96 -5.66 12.58
N GLU A 40 6.79 -5.05 12.77
CA GLU A 40 6.55 -4.07 13.84
C GLU A 40 6.82 -4.68 15.22
N VAL A 41 6.32 -5.90 15.48
CA VAL A 41 6.58 -6.61 16.75
C VAL A 41 8.07 -6.93 16.94
N GLN A 42 8.79 -7.29 15.87
CA GLN A 42 10.25 -7.55 15.96
C GLN A 42 11.00 -6.28 16.31
N ILE A 43 10.73 -5.18 15.63
CA ILE A 43 11.35 -3.88 15.88
C ILE A 43 11.02 -3.38 17.28
N GLU A 44 9.78 -3.51 17.74
CA GLU A 44 9.39 -3.12 19.10
C GLU A 44 10.18 -3.89 20.18
N LYS A 45 10.41 -5.20 19.97
CA LYS A 45 11.25 -6.00 20.87
C LYS A 45 12.69 -5.48 20.94
N GLU A 46 13.26 -5.11 19.80
CA GLU A 46 14.62 -4.55 19.74
C GLU A 46 14.70 -3.19 20.42
N ILE A 47 13.70 -2.34 20.23
CA ILE A 47 13.60 -1.04 20.92
C ILE A 47 13.52 -1.23 22.44
N LYS A 48 12.64 -2.11 22.91
CA LYS A 48 12.51 -2.43 24.35
C LYS A 48 13.81 -2.98 24.95
N LEU A 49 14.56 -3.78 24.18
CA LEU A 49 15.87 -4.26 24.62
C LEU A 49 16.85 -3.09 24.81
N ILE A 50 16.86 -2.14 23.89
CA ILE A 50 17.72 -0.94 23.96
C ILE A 50 17.34 -0.07 25.17
N GLU A 51 16.03 0.17 25.38
CA GLU A 51 15.52 0.90 26.53
C GLU A 51 15.96 0.26 27.86
N ASN A 52 15.89 -1.08 27.95
CA ASN A 52 16.37 -1.81 29.13
C ASN A 52 17.87 -1.68 29.31
N LEU A 53 18.66 -1.77 28.24
CA LEU A 53 20.12 -1.59 28.33
C LEU A 53 20.48 -0.17 28.77
N PHE A 54 19.76 0.82 28.26
CA PHE A 54 19.94 2.21 28.67
C PHE A 54 19.57 2.43 30.15
N SER A 55 18.45 1.87 30.60
CA SER A 55 18.02 1.93 32.00
C SER A 55 19.02 1.28 32.94
N GLN A 56 19.55 0.11 32.60
CA GLN A 56 20.60 -0.58 33.33
C GLN A 56 21.90 0.27 33.38
N TYR A 57 22.29 0.82 32.22
CA TYR A 57 23.45 1.70 32.16
C TYR A 57 23.29 2.91 33.08
N GLN A 58 22.14 3.57 33.09
CA GLN A 58 21.89 4.71 33.98
C GLN A 58 21.97 4.34 35.46
N ALA A 59 21.46 3.18 35.86
CA ALA A 59 21.52 2.70 37.23
C ALA A 59 22.94 2.35 37.69
N GLU A 60 23.76 1.82 36.80
CA GLU A 60 25.12 1.36 37.10
C GLU A 60 26.20 2.43 36.87
N LYS A 61 25.87 3.51 36.16
CA LYS A 61 26.83 4.52 35.64
C LYS A 61 27.79 5.05 36.71
N ILE A 62 27.31 5.25 37.93
CA ILE A 62 28.12 5.79 39.04
C ILE A 62 29.23 4.84 39.46
N ASN A 63 29.03 3.53 39.27
CA ASN A 63 29.97 2.48 39.66
C ASN A 63 30.93 2.07 38.54
N LEU A 64 30.71 2.58 37.32
CA LEU A 64 31.51 2.24 36.13
C LEU A 64 32.72 3.17 36.00
N ASN A 65 33.88 2.60 35.62
CA ASN A 65 35.02 3.42 35.19
C ASN A 65 34.79 4.00 33.79
N GLU A 66 35.63 4.92 33.36
CA GLU A 66 35.47 5.65 32.10
C GLU A 66 35.43 4.72 30.87
N LEU A 67 36.31 3.71 30.82
CA LEU A 67 36.36 2.74 29.73
C LEU A 67 35.06 1.92 29.65
N GLN A 68 34.53 1.51 30.78
CA GLN A 68 33.28 0.76 30.88
C GLN A 68 32.08 1.62 30.45
N ARG A 69 32.04 2.90 30.81
CA ARG A 69 31.00 3.84 30.37
C ARG A 69 31.00 3.99 28.87
N GLN A 70 32.16 4.31 28.27
CA GLN A 70 32.30 4.44 26.81
C GLN A 70 31.90 3.18 26.07
N SER A 71 32.28 2.00 26.59
CA SER A 71 31.90 0.72 25.98
C SER A 71 30.39 0.51 26.01
N ARG A 72 29.71 0.78 27.15
CA ARG A 72 28.26 0.65 27.28
C ARG A 72 27.51 1.64 26.39
N GLU A 73 27.92 2.90 26.39
CA GLU A 73 27.33 3.94 25.52
C GLU A 73 27.49 3.61 24.06
N SER A 74 28.67 3.20 23.61
CA SER A 74 28.93 2.82 22.22
C SER A 74 28.08 1.63 21.80
N ALA A 75 27.88 0.64 22.68
CA ALA A 75 27.04 -0.52 22.40
C ALA A 75 25.56 -0.15 22.24
N ILE A 76 25.04 0.76 23.08
CA ILE A 76 23.67 1.26 22.99
C ILE A 76 23.48 2.04 21.69
N ILE A 77 24.36 3.00 21.39
CA ILE A 77 24.31 3.79 20.15
C ILE A 77 24.38 2.91 18.90
N SER A 78 25.23 1.89 18.93
CA SER A 78 25.34 0.94 17.81
C SER A 78 24.03 0.16 17.59
N LYS A 79 23.36 -0.26 18.68
CA LYS A 79 22.06 -0.94 18.59
C LYS A 79 20.94 -0.03 18.11
N GLU A 80 20.89 1.21 18.60
CA GLU A 80 19.93 2.23 18.14
C GLU A 80 20.06 2.47 16.63
N ARG A 81 21.30 2.59 16.15
CA ARG A 81 21.59 2.73 14.73
C ARG A 81 21.11 1.51 13.94
N ALA A 82 21.43 0.31 14.40
CA ALA A 82 21.05 -0.93 13.72
C ALA A 82 19.52 -1.08 13.61
N VAL A 83 18.77 -0.72 14.66
CA VAL A 83 17.29 -0.74 14.62
C VAL A 83 16.75 0.29 13.62
N LYS A 84 17.32 1.49 13.61
CA LYS A 84 16.91 2.53 12.65
C LYS A 84 17.20 2.14 11.20
N GLU A 85 18.34 1.54 10.94
CA GLU A 85 18.70 1.01 9.62
C GLU A 85 17.73 -0.11 9.21
N ARG A 86 17.42 -1.04 10.11
CA ARG A 86 16.43 -2.10 9.87
C ARG A 86 15.03 -1.57 9.61
N GLN A 87 14.58 -0.54 10.34
CA GLN A 87 13.30 0.12 10.04
C GLN A 87 13.27 0.69 8.62
N GLN A 88 14.37 1.32 8.20
CA GLN A 88 14.49 1.86 6.86
C GLN A 88 14.54 0.76 5.79
N GLU A 89 15.25 -0.34 6.03
CA GLU A 89 15.29 -1.50 5.14
C GLU A 89 13.92 -2.16 4.96
N ILE A 90 13.13 -2.21 6.03
CA ILE A 90 11.80 -2.87 6.00
C ILE A 90 10.73 -1.91 5.48
N PHE A 91 10.63 -0.71 6.03
CA PHE A 91 9.52 0.23 5.80
C PHE A 91 9.89 1.43 4.91
N GLY A 92 11.14 1.54 4.47
CA GLY A 92 11.57 2.60 3.56
C GLY A 92 10.86 2.50 2.19
N GLN A 93 11.01 3.56 1.40
CA GLN A 93 10.35 3.69 0.10
C GLN A 93 10.63 2.50 -0.85
N ASP A 94 11.87 1.98 -0.81
CA ASP A 94 12.28 0.81 -1.59
C ASP A 94 12.57 -0.39 -0.70
N GLY A 95 11.96 -0.43 0.48
CA GLY A 95 12.17 -1.48 1.48
C GLY A 95 11.41 -2.77 1.18
N VAL A 96 11.61 -3.74 2.07
CA VAL A 96 11.00 -5.09 1.96
C VAL A 96 9.48 -5.01 1.82
N MET A 97 8.80 -4.13 2.58
CA MET A 97 7.34 -4.00 2.50
C MET A 97 6.88 -3.44 1.16
N ALA A 98 7.60 -2.47 0.59
CA ALA A 98 7.30 -1.93 -0.73
C ALA A 98 7.48 -2.99 -1.84
N ALA A 99 8.55 -3.79 -1.76
CA ALA A 99 8.80 -4.88 -2.70
C ALA A 99 7.70 -5.95 -2.64
N ASN A 100 7.32 -6.40 -1.44
CA ASN A 100 6.23 -7.37 -1.26
C ASN A 100 4.88 -6.82 -1.74
N SER A 101 4.61 -5.53 -1.51
CA SER A 101 3.39 -4.88 -1.99
C SER A 101 3.31 -4.89 -3.52
N LYS A 102 4.40 -4.56 -4.20
CA LYS A 102 4.46 -4.61 -5.67
C LYS A 102 4.27 -6.04 -6.17
N GLU A 103 4.99 -7.00 -5.63
CA GLU A 103 4.92 -8.40 -6.03
C GLU A 103 3.50 -8.98 -5.93
N LEU A 104 2.79 -8.67 -4.85
CA LEU A 104 1.46 -9.21 -4.58
C LEU A 104 0.33 -8.44 -5.28
N LEU A 105 0.43 -7.13 -5.39
CA LEU A 105 -0.67 -6.29 -5.85
C LEU A 105 -0.57 -5.87 -7.32
N ASP A 106 0.63 -5.68 -7.87
CA ASP A 106 0.78 -5.18 -9.24
C ASP A 106 0.19 -6.14 -10.28
N PRO A 107 0.35 -7.47 -10.20
CA PRO A 107 -0.31 -8.38 -11.14
C PRO A 107 -1.84 -8.24 -11.14
N ILE A 108 -2.43 -8.01 -9.97
CA ILE A 108 -3.89 -7.82 -9.84
C ILE A 108 -4.32 -6.49 -10.45
N ARG A 109 -3.56 -5.43 -10.20
CA ARG A 109 -3.79 -4.10 -10.79
C ARG A 109 -3.68 -4.13 -12.32
N ASP A 110 -2.74 -4.88 -12.88
CA ASP A 110 -2.57 -5.05 -14.32
C ASP A 110 -3.79 -5.74 -14.96
N VAL A 111 -4.35 -6.75 -14.31
CA VAL A 111 -5.58 -7.42 -14.75
C VAL A 111 -6.76 -6.44 -14.74
N VAL A 112 -6.90 -5.65 -13.67
CA VAL A 112 -7.94 -4.61 -13.57
C VAL A 112 -7.76 -3.54 -14.65
N GLN A 113 -6.53 -3.06 -14.86
CA GLN A 113 -6.23 -2.07 -15.91
C GLN A 113 -6.57 -2.61 -17.31
N SER A 114 -6.27 -3.88 -17.57
CA SER A 114 -6.60 -4.53 -18.83
C SER A 114 -8.12 -4.63 -19.05
N ALA A 115 -8.87 -4.92 -17.98
CA ALA A 115 -10.34 -4.95 -18.04
C ALA A 115 -10.92 -3.54 -18.28
N ILE A 116 -10.39 -2.51 -17.61
CA ILE A 116 -10.77 -1.11 -17.83
C ILE A 116 -10.54 -0.71 -19.30
N ASN A 117 -9.35 -1.00 -19.83
CA ASN A 117 -8.99 -0.71 -21.22
C ASN A 117 -9.93 -1.39 -22.21
N SER A 118 -10.31 -2.64 -21.96
CA SER A 118 -11.27 -3.39 -22.81
C SER A 118 -12.64 -2.75 -22.78
N VAL A 119 -13.17 -2.45 -21.59
CA VAL A 119 -14.48 -1.81 -21.42
C VAL A 119 -14.53 -0.43 -22.06
N ALA A 120 -13.46 0.37 -21.89
CA ALA A 120 -13.38 1.69 -22.53
C ALA A 120 -13.44 1.60 -24.06
N LYS A 121 -12.69 0.67 -24.65
CA LYS A 121 -12.72 0.42 -26.11
C LYS A 121 -14.09 -0.04 -26.58
N GLU A 122 -14.70 -1.00 -25.89
CA GLU A 122 -16.03 -1.53 -26.22
C GLU A 122 -17.15 -0.48 -26.11
N SER A 123 -16.99 0.52 -25.24
CA SER A 123 -17.95 1.62 -25.06
C SER A 123 -17.66 2.86 -25.89
N GLY A 124 -16.57 2.86 -26.66
CA GLY A 124 -16.17 4.06 -27.42
C GLY A 124 -15.75 5.22 -26.51
N THR A 125 -15.38 4.93 -25.27
CA THR A 125 -14.91 5.92 -24.30
C THR A 125 -13.47 6.26 -24.58
N ILE A 126 -13.18 7.55 -24.74
CA ILE A 126 -11.82 8.03 -25.07
C ILE A 126 -10.98 8.36 -23.85
N LEU A 127 -11.64 8.64 -22.72
CA LEU A 127 -10.98 9.00 -21.47
C LEU A 127 -11.76 8.43 -20.29
N VAL A 128 -11.06 7.71 -19.41
CA VAL A 128 -11.61 7.15 -18.18
C VAL A 128 -10.87 7.74 -17.00
N PHE A 129 -11.60 8.26 -16.03
CA PHE A 129 -11.08 8.75 -14.77
C PHE A 129 -11.27 7.71 -13.67
N ASP A 130 -10.30 7.61 -12.77
CA ASP A 130 -10.49 6.95 -11.50
C ASP A 130 -10.97 7.96 -10.48
N ILE A 131 -12.20 7.84 -10.01
CA ILE A 131 -12.81 8.81 -9.09
C ILE A 131 -12.14 8.84 -7.72
N GLN A 132 -11.45 7.78 -7.32
CA GLN A 132 -10.73 7.71 -6.04
C GLN A 132 -9.41 8.49 -6.09
N SER A 133 -8.75 8.50 -7.23
CA SER A 133 -7.45 9.18 -7.41
C SER A 133 -7.58 10.59 -7.98
N THR A 134 -8.74 10.97 -8.53
CA THR A 134 -8.94 12.25 -9.20
C THR A 134 -9.56 13.27 -8.26
N GLN A 135 -8.77 14.30 -7.89
CA GLN A 135 -9.28 15.42 -7.11
C GLN A 135 -10.09 16.39 -7.98
N GLY A 136 -11.13 17.00 -7.39
CA GLY A 136 -11.89 18.08 -8.04
C GLY A 136 -13.11 17.60 -8.85
N ILE A 137 -13.46 16.32 -8.84
CA ILE A 137 -14.75 15.87 -9.39
C ILE A 137 -15.84 16.23 -8.38
N ILE A 138 -16.71 17.18 -8.75
CA ILE A 138 -17.82 17.64 -7.91
C ILE A 138 -19.18 17.07 -8.34
N PHE A 139 -19.23 16.47 -9.53
CA PHE A 139 -20.40 15.80 -10.08
C PHE A 139 -19.98 14.69 -11.06
N SER A 140 -20.64 13.54 -10.98
CA SER A 140 -20.54 12.46 -11.94
C SER A 140 -21.92 11.89 -12.23
N ASP A 141 -22.29 11.80 -13.51
CA ASP A 141 -23.52 11.12 -13.92
C ASP A 141 -23.32 9.59 -13.85
N PRO A 142 -24.21 8.83 -13.18
CA PRO A 142 -24.14 7.37 -13.13
C PRO A 142 -24.08 6.70 -14.49
N LYS A 143 -24.53 7.33 -15.55
CA LYS A 143 -24.42 6.82 -16.93
C LYS A 143 -22.98 6.73 -17.41
N GLY A 144 -22.07 7.53 -16.83
CA GLY A 144 -20.64 7.48 -17.11
C GLY A 144 -19.87 6.44 -16.28
N ASP A 145 -20.52 5.77 -15.33
CA ASP A 145 -19.90 4.76 -14.47
C ASP A 145 -19.65 3.45 -15.23
N LEU A 146 -18.38 3.15 -15.44
CA LEU A 146 -17.93 1.92 -16.06
C LEU A 146 -17.61 0.81 -15.06
N THR A 147 -17.63 1.10 -13.75
CA THR A 147 -17.30 0.15 -12.69
C THR A 147 -18.07 -1.17 -12.78
N PRO A 148 -19.41 -1.18 -12.96
CA PRO A 148 -20.18 -2.43 -13.08
C PRO A 148 -19.77 -3.26 -14.30
N ARG A 149 -19.45 -2.60 -15.42
CA ARG A 149 -19.00 -3.28 -16.64
C ARG A 149 -17.61 -3.88 -16.48
N VAL A 150 -16.70 -3.18 -15.77
CA VAL A 150 -15.37 -3.69 -15.46
C VAL A 150 -15.48 -4.91 -14.53
N LEU A 151 -16.30 -4.85 -13.49
CA LEU A 151 -16.54 -6.00 -12.59
C LEU A 151 -17.07 -7.20 -13.38
N LYS A 152 -18.04 -7.00 -14.24
CA LYS A 152 -18.56 -8.07 -15.12
C LYS A 152 -17.47 -8.63 -16.03
N LYS A 153 -16.60 -7.78 -16.59
CA LYS A 153 -15.47 -8.21 -17.44
C LYS A 153 -14.47 -9.06 -16.68
N LEU A 154 -14.28 -8.79 -15.39
CA LEU A 154 -13.46 -9.57 -14.46
C LEU A 154 -14.15 -10.86 -13.97
N GLY A 155 -15.37 -11.14 -14.40
CA GLY A 155 -16.14 -12.31 -13.97
C GLY A 155 -16.74 -12.17 -12.58
N ILE A 156 -16.77 -10.95 -12.02
CA ILE A 156 -17.31 -10.67 -10.69
C ILE A 156 -18.80 -10.30 -10.84
N ASN A 157 -19.68 -11.14 -10.28
CA ASN A 157 -21.11 -10.86 -10.27
C ASN A 157 -21.42 -9.78 -9.24
N THR A 158 -22.02 -8.68 -9.73
CA THR A 158 -22.46 -7.55 -8.91
C THR A 158 -23.91 -7.66 -8.47
N GLU A 159 -24.61 -8.74 -8.82
CA GLU A 159 -25.97 -8.98 -8.36
C GLU A 159 -25.95 -9.32 -6.88
N THR A 160 -26.03 -8.28 -6.05
CA THR A 160 -26.42 -8.40 -4.66
C THR A 160 -27.94 -8.57 -4.62
N LYS A 161 -28.41 -9.71 -4.05
CA LYS A 161 -29.79 -9.88 -3.65
C LYS A 161 -30.27 -8.79 -2.74
#